data_6ce3e1c286c3b0179afa1b8538e00228
#
_entry.id   6ce3e1c286c3b0179afa1b8538e00228
#
_cell.length_a   1.000
_cell.length_b   1.000
_cell.length_c   1.000
_cell.angle_alpha   90.00
_cell.angle_beta   90.00
_cell.angle_gamma   90.00
#
_symmetry.space_group_name_H-M   'P 1'
#
loop_
_entity.id
_entity.type
_entity.pdbx_description
1 polymer ?
#
loop_
_entity_poly.entity_id
_entity_poly.type
_entity_poly.pdbx_seq_one_letter_code
_entity_poly.pdbx_strand_id
1 'polypeptide(L)'
;RGFNLIGNPYASPINADRFLNDNETTVGALYFWTHSVAASGGVYPVNNYASYTKLGGTAAAAGGPVPNGTIQTGQGFYVRAYDFGTALFSNFQRVNASVSTQFYRTSEATTSVAEKHRIWLNLNDANVSYNQTLVGYTDGATSGFDNAIDGRILDDSKPNLYSVLNADKLVIQGKGLPFTDEDIIPLGLKVLVPGNYSISLENVDGLFVNQDVFVKDKYLNVIHDIKQGAYSFTSQEGTFEDRFELVYKNTTLGGEDFVSENALTVYTSNNGIVVNSSEMISEVVVYDVLGRKLHQQTVNQEEVVVSKIVKSNQALLVKTTLSNGQVITKKVIY
;
A
#
# COMPACT_ATOMS: atom_id res chain seq x y z
N ARG A 1 24.99 4.76 -17.15
CA ARG A 1 23.92 4.47 -16.17
C ARG A 1 22.60 4.95 -16.75
N GLY A 2 21.71 4.04 -17.16
CA GLY A 2 20.46 4.40 -17.81
C GLY A 2 19.66 3.17 -18.21
N PHE A 3 18.58 3.40 -18.95
CA PHE A 3 17.77 2.34 -19.51
C PHE A 3 18.40 1.81 -20.81
N ASN A 4 18.44 0.49 -20.93
CA ASN A 4 18.94 -0.21 -22.11
C ASN A 4 17.86 -1.21 -22.58
N LEU A 5 17.56 -1.20 -23.88
CA LEU A 5 16.72 -2.20 -24.50
C LEU A 5 17.59 -3.40 -24.87
N ILE A 6 17.30 -4.53 -24.30
CA ILE A 6 17.96 -5.80 -24.62
C ILE A 6 16.91 -6.87 -24.93
N GLY A 7 17.31 -8.02 -25.42
CA GLY A 7 16.38 -9.10 -25.75
C GLY A 7 16.96 -10.46 -25.50
N ASN A 8 16.07 -11.44 -25.28
CA ASN A 8 16.45 -12.82 -25.15
C ASN A 8 17.10 -13.32 -26.47
N PRO A 9 18.41 -13.66 -26.48
CA PRO A 9 19.10 -14.07 -27.69
C PRO A 9 18.89 -15.54 -28.05
N TYR A 10 18.19 -16.31 -27.22
CA TYR A 10 18.03 -17.75 -27.41
C TYR A 10 16.73 -18.10 -28.15
N ALA A 11 16.75 -19.20 -28.86
CA ALA A 11 15.58 -19.82 -29.46
C ALA A 11 14.69 -20.57 -28.42
N SER A 12 14.84 -20.27 -27.15
CA SER A 12 14.04 -20.79 -26.04
C SER A 12 13.76 -19.67 -25.04
N PRO A 13 12.69 -19.77 -24.24
CA PRO A 13 12.50 -18.87 -23.13
C PRO A 13 13.67 -18.92 -22.12
N ILE A 14 13.84 -17.86 -21.36
CA ILE A 14 14.78 -17.80 -20.23
C ILE A 14 14.05 -17.43 -18.93
N ASN A 15 14.60 -17.85 -17.80
CA ASN A 15 14.11 -17.53 -16.48
C ASN A 15 14.66 -16.15 -16.04
N ALA A 16 13.77 -15.24 -15.72
CA ALA A 16 14.13 -13.86 -15.34
C ALA A 16 14.89 -13.81 -14.01
N ASP A 17 14.55 -14.64 -13.02
CA ASP A 17 15.26 -14.69 -11.73
C ASP A 17 16.72 -15.11 -11.92
N ARG A 18 16.97 -16.11 -12.77
CA ARG A 18 18.34 -16.53 -13.11
C ARG A 18 19.11 -15.44 -13.86
N PHE A 19 18.44 -14.76 -14.81
CA PHE A 19 19.04 -13.63 -15.51
C PHE A 19 19.39 -12.51 -14.53
N LEU A 20 18.50 -12.17 -13.60
CA LEU A 20 18.75 -11.15 -12.58
C LEU A 20 19.87 -11.56 -11.61
N ASN A 21 19.92 -12.84 -11.20
CA ASN A 21 21.01 -13.35 -10.34
C ASN A 21 22.38 -13.24 -11.02
N ASP A 22 22.48 -13.64 -12.30
CA ASP A 22 23.73 -13.60 -13.06
C ASP A 22 24.20 -12.15 -13.33
N ASN A 23 23.31 -11.15 -13.18
CA ASN A 23 23.54 -9.75 -13.51
C ASN A 23 23.29 -8.78 -12.35
N GLU A 24 23.15 -9.24 -11.11
CA GLU A 24 22.70 -8.42 -9.96
C GLU A 24 23.57 -7.19 -9.65
N THR A 25 24.85 -7.21 -10.04
CA THR A 25 25.76 -6.08 -9.86
C THR A 25 25.58 -4.98 -10.91
N THR A 26 25.00 -5.30 -12.06
CA THR A 26 24.90 -4.38 -13.21
C THR A 26 23.49 -4.03 -13.60
N VAL A 27 22.53 -4.94 -13.39
CA VAL A 27 21.15 -4.85 -13.84
C VAL A 27 20.20 -4.96 -12.65
N GLY A 28 19.20 -4.09 -12.62
CA GLY A 28 18.11 -4.12 -11.64
C GLY A 28 16.81 -4.68 -12.23
N ALA A 29 15.71 -3.99 -11.99
CA ALA A 29 14.39 -4.40 -12.46
C ALA A 29 14.31 -4.51 -13.99
N LEU A 30 13.46 -5.43 -14.45
CA LEU A 30 13.11 -5.63 -15.85
C LEU A 30 11.77 -4.93 -16.14
N TYR A 31 11.66 -4.33 -17.33
CA TYR A 31 10.45 -3.63 -17.74
C TYR A 31 9.99 -4.16 -19.10
N PHE A 32 8.75 -4.66 -19.13
CA PHE A 32 8.16 -5.32 -20.30
C PHE A 32 7.08 -4.45 -20.89
N TRP A 33 7.17 -4.17 -22.19
CA TRP A 33 6.11 -3.50 -22.92
C TRP A 33 4.91 -4.44 -23.12
N THR A 34 3.74 -4.06 -22.57
CA THR A 34 2.54 -4.94 -22.60
C THR A 34 1.63 -4.68 -23.77
N HIS A 35 1.66 -3.49 -24.37
CA HIS A 35 0.74 -3.09 -25.45
C HIS A 35 -0.73 -3.31 -25.11
N SER A 36 -1.11 -3.15 -23.84
CA SER A 36 -2.48 -3.39 -23.36
C SER A 36 -3.44 -2.28 -23.78
N VAL A 37 -2.95 -1.11 -24.17
CA VAL A 37 -3.75 0.02 -24.65
C VAL A 37 -3.28 0.44 -26.04
N ALA A 38 -4.24 0.60 -26.96
CA ALA A 38 -3.97 1.06 -28.32
C ALA A 38 -3.43 2.49 -28.36
N ALA A 39 -2.64 2.82 -29.40
CA ALA A 39 -2.19 4.18 -29.63
C ALA A 39 -3.39 5.12 -29.86
N SER A 40 -3.34 6.30 -29.27
CA SER A 40 -4.27 7.40 -29.53
C SER A 40 -3.51 8.54 -30.20
N GLY A 41 -3.97 8.99 -31.37
CA GLY A 41 -3.27 10.02 -32.14
C GLY A 41 -1.84 9.61 -32.58
N GLY A 42 -1.59 8.30 -32.75
CA GLY A 42 -0.26 7.78 -33.13
C GLY A 42 0.74 7.68 -31.98
N VAL A 43 0.33 7.98 -30.76
CA VAL A 43 1.17 7.92 -29.55
C VAL A 43 0.65 6.82 -28.61
N TYR A 44 1.54 5.94 -28.19
CA TYR A 44 1.25 4.96 -27.14
C TYR A 44 1.38 5.59 -25.74
N PRO A 45 0.49 5.21 -24.79
CA PRO A 45 0.66 5.65 -23.41
C PRO A 45 1.95 5.09 -22.83
N VAL A 46 2.71 5.93 -22.14
CA VAL A 46 4.04 5.57 -21.57
C VAL A 46 3.91 4.53 -20.44
N ASN A 47 2.73 4.43 -19.84
CA ASN A 47 2.45 3.52 -18.73
C ASN A 47 2.10 2.07 -19.13
N ASN A 48 2.46 1.65 -20.35
CA ASN A 48 2.30 0.27 -20.83
C ASN A 48 3.43 -0.68 -20.39
N TYR A 49 4.27 -0.28 -19.43
CA TYR A 49 5.34 -1.14 -18.94
C TYR A 49 4.94 -1.85 -17.65
N ALA A 50 4.97 -3.18 -17.70
CA ALA A 50 4.93 -4.04 -16.52
C ALA A 50 6.35 -4.19 -15.97
N SER A 51 6.51 -4.24 -14.65
CA SER A 51 7.83 -4.37 -14.01
C SER A 51 8.00 -5.76 -13.41
N TYR A 52 9.26 -6.22 -13.35
CA TYR A 52 9.61 -7.49 -12.74
C TYR A 52 10.95 -7.41 -12.02
N THR A 53 10.99 -8.01 -10.83
CA THR A 53 12.21 -8.27 -10.06
C THR A 53 12.17 -9.69 -9.50
N LYS A 54 13.21 -10.11 -8.78
CA LYS A 54 13.22 -11.42 -8.08
C LYS A 54 12.11 -11.52 -7.03
N LEU A 55 11.59 -10.39 -6.50
CA LEU A 55 10.45 -10.41 -5.58
C LEU A 55 9.15 -10.80 -6.31
N GLY A 56 8.98 -10.39 -7.57
CA GLY A 56 7.80 -10.67 -8.39
C GLY A 56 7.56 -9.59 -9.42
N GLY A 57 6.38 -9.62 -10.03
CA GLY A 57 5.95 -8.67 -11.04
C GLY A 57 4.84 -7.74 -10.58
N THR A 58 4.74 -6.57 -11.25
CA THR A 58 3.59 -5.66 -11.19
C THR A 58 3.01 -5.47 -12.58
N ALA A 59 1.69 -5.35 -12.67
CA ALA A 59 1.00 -5.03 -13.92
C ALA A 59 1.39 -3.63 -14.42
N ALA A 60 1.27 -3.42 -15.72
CA ALA A 60 1.31 -2.06 -16.28
C ALA A 60 0.08 -1.27 -15.80
N ALA A 61 0.22 0.04 -15.63
CA ALA A 61 -0.89 0.92 -15.24
C ALA A 61 -2.06 0.88 -16.23
N ALA A 62 -1.76 0.66 -17.51
CA ALA A 62 -2.78 0.47 -18.54
C ALA A 62 -3.48 -0.90 -18.49
N GLY A 63 -3.21 -1.69 -17.46
CA GLY A 63 -3.66 -3.07 -17.35
C GLY A 63 -2.81 -4.06 -18.12
N GLY A 64 -3.24 -5.28 -18.18
CA GLY A 64 -2.52 -6.38 -18.82
C GLY A 64 -1.93 -7.34 -17.79
N PRO A 65 -1.30 -8.41 -18.28
CA PRO A 65 -0.81 -9.46 -17.40
C PRO A 65 0.41 -9.03 -16.57
N VAL A 66 0.50 -9.55 -15.34
CA VAL A 66 1.67 -9.44 -14.48
C VAL A 66 2.78 -10.35 -14.99
N PRO A 67 4.04 -9.87 -15.13
CA PRO A 67 5.16 -10.73 -15.51
C PRO A 67 5.37 -11.87 -14.50
N ASN A 68 5.55 -13.08 -15.02
CA ASN A 68 5.66 -14.30 -14.22
C ASN A 68 7.09 -14.85 -14.08
N GLY A 69 8.09 -14.07 -14.49
CA GLY A 69 9.49 -14.51 -14.43
C GLY A 69 9.98 -15.31 -15.64
N THR A 70 9.18 -15.38 -16.71
CA THR A 70 9.61 -16.01 -17.99
C THR A 70 9.76 -14.94 -19.06
N ILE A 71 10.95 -14.86 -19.65
CA ILE A 71 11.24 -13.99 -20.81
C ILE A 71 11.19 -14.87 -22.07
N GLN A 72 10.23 -14.57 -22.94
CA GLN A 72 9.96 -15.40 -24.11
C GLN A 72 11.07 -15.32 -25.17
N THR A 73 11.08 -16.30 -26.08
CA THR A 73 11.97 -16.32 -27.24
C THR A 73 11.81 -15.01 -28.04
N GLY A 74 12.94 -14.31 -28.27
CA GLY A 74 12.95 -13.05 -29.03
C GLY A 74 12.28 -11.87 -28.35
N GLN A 75 11.84 -12.00 -27.09
CA GLN A 75 11.24 -10.90 -26.35
C GLN A 75 12.28 -9.85 -25.96
N GLY A 76 12.01 -8.59 -26.33
CA GLY A 76 12.72 -7.43 -25.85
C GLY A 76 12.19 -6.94 -24.51
N PHE A 77 13.07 -6.38 -23.71
CA PHE A 77 12.73 -5.76 -22.44
C PHE A 77 13.75 -4.67 -22.08
N TYR A 78 13.31 -3.68 -21.31
CA TYR A 78 14.23 -2.68 -20.78
C TYR A 78 14.82 -3.17 -19.46
N VAL A 79 16.10 -2.82 -19.25
CA VAL A 79 16.80 -2.95 -17.98
C VAL A 79 17.35 -1.59 -17.58
N ARG A 80 17.42 -1.31 -16.29
CA ARG A 80 18.15 -0.16 -15.78
C ARG A 80 19.56 -0.62 -15.39
N ALA A 81 20.57 -0.07 -16.06
CA ALA A 81 21.96 -0.32 -15.68
C ALA A 81 22.35 0.56 -14.49
N TYR A 82 22.79 -0.04 -13.41
CA TYR A 82 23.28 0.64 -12.20
C TYR A 82 24.77 0.89 -12.23
N ASP A 83 25.52 0.04 -12.91
CA ASP A 83 26.95 0.20 -13.09
C ASP A 83 27.38 -0.08 -14.53
N PHE A 84 28.65 0.19 -14.84
CA PHE A 84 29.26 -0.18 -16.10
C PHE A 84 29.48 -1.70 -16.16
N GLY A 85 29.22 -2.29 -17.30
CA GLY A 85 29.36 -3.71 -17.49
C GLY A 85 28.60 -4.22 -18.70
N THR A 86 28.54 -5.53 -18.82
CA THR A 86 27.81 -6.25 -19.87
C THR A 86 26.71 -7.06 -19.22
N ALA A 87 25.55 -7.15 -19.87
CA ALA A 87 24.51 -8.10 -19.47
C ALA A 87 24.90 -9.51 -19.93
N LEU A 88 25.02 -10.43 -18.99
CA LEU A 88 25.34 -11.82 -19.24
C LEU A 88 24.11 -12.64 -19.58
N PHE A 89 24.11 -13.28 -20.74
CA PHE A 89 23.19 -14.34 -21.11
C PHE A 89 23.92 -15.68 -21.09
N SER A 90 23.38 -16.65 -20.36
CA SER A 90 23.98 -18.00 -20.23
C SER A 90 22.96 -19.10 -20.53
N ASN A 91 23.46 -20.26 -20.92
CA ASN A 91 22.62 -21.44 -21.17
C ASN A 91 21.86 -21.90 -19.92
N PHE A 92 22.35 -21.59 -18.71
CA PHE A 92 21.70 -21.95 -17.44
C PHE A 92 20.41 -21.16 -17.20
N GLN A 93 20.25 -20.02 -17.87
CA GLN A 93 19.02 -19.21 -17.81
C GLN A 93 17.89 -19.81 -18.63
N ARG A 94 18.18 -20.66 -19.61
CA ARG A 94 17.21 -21.23 -20.51
C ARG A 94 16.24 -22.18 -19.78
N VAL A 95 14.99 -22.12 -20.18
CA VAL A 95 13.91 -23.00 -19.68
C VAL A 95 13.22 -23.70 -20.85
N ASN A 96 12.52 -24.82 -20.54
CA ASN A 96 11.81 -25.56 -21.56
C ASN A 96 10.62 -24.74 -22.09
N ALA A 97 10.46 -24.69 -23.41
CA ALA A 97 9.37 -24.01 -24.08
C ALA A 97 7.97 -24.57 -23.74
N SER A 98 7.89 -25.83 -23.31
CA SER A 98 6.62 -26.45 -22.90
C SER A 98 6.00 -25.85 -21.63
N VAL A 99 6.77 -25.09 -20.84
CA VAL A 99 6.33 -24.43 -19.59
C VAL A 99 5.64 -23.08 -19.89
N SER A 100 5.64 -22.63 -21.13
CA SER A 100 5.22 -21.29 -21.46
C SER A 100 4.36 -21.23 -22.72
N THR A 101 3.07 -21.44 -22.57
CA THR A 101 2.10 -21.19 -23.65
C THR A 101 1.52 -19.77 -23.65
N GLN A 102 1.95 -18.88 -22.77
CA GLN A 102 1.48 -17.50 -22.74
C GLN A 102 2.57 -16.50 -22.35
N PHE A 103 2.53 -15.35 -22.98
CA PHE A 103 3.37 -14.19 -22.69
C PHE A 103 3.34 -13.76 -21.21
N TYR A 104 2.32 -14.20 -20.49
CA TYR A 104 2.07 -13.92 -19.06
C TYR A 104 1.08 -14.95 -18.49
N ARG A 105 1.54 -16.09 -17.97
CA ARG A 105 0.68 -16.96 -17.17
C ARG A 105 1.50 -17.80 -16.18
N THR A 106 0.97 -17.89 -14.97
CA THR A 106 1.47 -18.72 -13.88
C THR A 106 1.55 -20.19 -14.27
N SER A 107 2.74 -20.79 -14.11
CA SER A 107 2.87 -22.21 -13.87
C SER A 107 4.05 -22.40 -12.92
N GLU A 108 3.84 -23.23 -11.89
CA GLU A 108 4.79 -23.58 -10.87
C GLU A 108 6.03 -24.24 -11.49
N ALA A 109 7.19 -23.61 -11.35
CA ALA A 109 8.45 -24.26 -11.58
C ALA A 109 9.04 -24.62 -10.21
N THR A 110 9.11 -25.89 -9.91
CA THR A 110 9.77 -26.45 -8.73
C THR A 110 11.29 -26.26 -8.82
N THR A 111 11.74 -25.11 -8.36
CA THR A 111 13.08 -24.89 -7.83
C THR A 111 12.89 -24.34 -6.43
N SER A 112 13.81 -24.50 -5.50
CA SER A 112 13.70 -23.94 -4.15
C SER A 112 13.38 -22.46 -4.25
N VAL A 113 12.10 -22.14 -4.17
CA VAL A 113 11.61 -20.78 -4.31
C VAL A 113 11.93 -20.12 -2.98
N ALA A 114 12.74 -19.06 -3.01
CA ALA A 114 12.93 -18.22 -1.85
C ALA A 114 11.55 -17.89 -1.24
N GLU A 115 11.45 -17.99 0.08
CA GLU A 115 10.21 -17.64 0.79
C GLU A 115 9.84 -16.21 0.47
N LYS A 116 8.62 -16.00 0.03
CA LYS A 116 8.11 -14.68 -0.37
C LYS A 116 6.73 -14.46 0.24
N HIS A 117 6.55 -13.27 0.80
CA HIS A 117 5.29 -12.81 1.36
C HIS A 117 5.00 -11.45 0.76
N ARG A 118 3.92 -11.29 -0.02
CA ARG A 118 3.75 -10.16 -0.91
C ARG A 118 2.37 -9.53 -0.81
N ILE A 119 2.32 -8.22 -1.09
CA ILE A 119 1.12 -7.38 -1.11
C ILE A 119 1.15 -6.56 -2.39
N TRP A 120 0.09 -6.63 -3.20
CA TRP A 120 -0.11 -5.79 -4.39
C TRP A 120 -1.18 -4.77 -4.13
N LEU A 121 -0.84 -3.50 -4.31
CA LEU A 121 -1.73 -2.36 -4.16
C LEU A 121 -1.94 -1.67 -5.49
N ASN A 122 -3.18 -1.24 -5.78
CA ASN A 122 -3.52 -0.44 -6.94
C ASN A 122 -3.93 0.97 -6.54
N LEU A 123 -3.52 1.98 -7.32
CA LEU A 123 -4.08 3.32 -7.28
C LEU A 123 -5.16 3.43 -8.36
N ASN A 124 -6.36 3.84 -7.97
CA ASN A 124 -7.49 3.98 -8.87
C ASN A 124 -8.19 5.33 -8.67
N ASP A 125 -8.91 5.76 -9.71
CA ASP A 125 -10.06 6.68 -9.59
C ASP A 125 -11.35 5.96 -10.03
N ALA A 126 -12.43 6.68 -10.23
CA ALA A 126 -13.72 6.09 -10.62
C ALA A 126 -13.68 5.39 -12.00
N ASN A 127 -12.71 5.68 -12.86
CA ASN A 127 -12.68 5.28 -14.27
C ASN A 127 -11.44 4.46 -14.63
N VAL A 128 -10.30 4.66 -13.94
CA VAL A 128 -8.99 4.17 -14.36
C VAL A 128 -8.21 3.63 -13.17
N SER A 129 -7.53 2.50 -13.39
CA SER A 129 -6.42 2.07 -12.54
C SER A 129 -5.13 2.67 -13.08
N TYR A 130 -4.36 3.37 -12.25
CA TYR A 130 -3.17 4.10 -12.68
C TYR A 130 -1.91 3.27 -12.65
N ASN A 131 -1.68 2.57 -11.54
CA ASN A 131 -0.55 1.65 -11.44
C ASN A 131 -0.75 0.63 -10.32
N GLN A 132 0.07 -0.42 -10.36
CA GLN A 132 0.19 -1.42 -9.31
C GLN A 132 1.55 -1.30 -8.63
N THR A 133 1.56 -1.40 -7.30
CA THR A 133 2.77 -1.38 -6.47
C THR A 133 2.85 -2.68 -5.69
N LEU A 134 4.05 -3.28 -5.63
CA LEU A 134 4.33 -4.50 -4.88
C LEU A 134 5.24 -4.18 -3.69
N VAL A 135 4.80 -4.57 -2.50
CA VAL A 135 5.64 -4.63 -1.29
C VAL A 135 5.73 -6.08 -0.86
N GLY A 136 6.91 -6.55 -0.48
CA GLY A 136 7.04 -7.93 -0.02
C GLY A 136 8.27 -8.18 0.83
N TYR A 137 8.27 -9.36 1.45
CA TYR A 137 9.33 -9.84 2.34
C TYR A 137 9.90 -11.11 1.75
N THR A 138 11.23 -11.20 1.70
CA THR A 138 11.94 -12.35 1.14
C THR A 138 13.35 -12.46 1.72
N ASP A 139 13.89 -13.66 1.70
CA ASP A 139 15.29 -13.89 2.03
C ASP A 139 16.22 -13.15 1.06
N GLY A 140 17.29 -12.58 1.60
CA GLY A 140 18.31 -11.87 0.83
C GLY A 140 17.97 -10.40 0.52
N ALA A 141 16.78 -9.93 0.88
CA ALA A 141 16.49 -8.50 0.88
C ALA A 141 17.03 -7.83 2.16
N THR A 142 17.28 -6.52 2.09
CA THR A 142 17.77 -5.71 3.21
C THR A 142 16.79 -4.58 3.55
N SER A 143 17.18 -3.68 4.45
CA SER A 143 16.48 -2.43 4.68
C SER A 143 16.87 -1.31 3.71
N GLY A 144 17.87 -1.52 2.88
CA GLY A 144 18.33 -0.62 1.83
C GLY A 144 17.77 -0.99 0.45
N PHE A 145 18.30 -0.33 -0.58
CA PHE A 145 17.95 -0.65 -1.96
C PHE A 145 18.76 -1.90 -2.42
N ASP A 146 18.04 -2.94 -2.78
CA ASP A 146 18.60 -4.20 -3.25
C ASP A 146 18.40 -4.34 -4.77
N ASN A 147 19.50 -4.34 -5.52
CA ASN A 147 19.45 -4.65 -6.95
C ASN A 147 18.76 -6.01 -7.17
N ALA A 148 18.05 -6.16 -8.27
CA ALA A 148 17.30 -7.36 -8.62
C ALA A 148 16.10 -7.72 -7.71
N ILE A 149 15.94 -7.11 -6.53
CA ILE A 149 14.79 -7.28 -5.64
C ILE A 149 13.89 -6.04 -5.71
N ASP A 150 14.48 -4.83 -5.67
CA ASP A 150 13.76 -3.57 -5.75
C ASP A 150 13.64 -3.07 -7.17
N GLY A 151 12.51 -2.47 -7.50
CA GLY A 151 12.24 -1.88 -8.81
C GLY A 151 11.81 -0.43 -8.69
N ARG A 152 12.60 0.51 -9.25
CA ARG A 152 12.20 1.93 -9.34
C ARG A 152 11.08 2.12 -10.33
N ILE A 153 10.23 3.13 -10.11
CA ILE A 153 9.24 3.52 -11.12
C ILE A 153 9.95 3.90 -12.42
N LEU A 154 9.39 3.47 -13.55
CA LEU A 154 9.96 3.76 -14.88
C LEU A 154 9.57 5.17 -15.35
N ASP A 155 8.33 5.58 -15.10
CA ASP A 155 7.74 6.82 -15.56
C ASP A 155 7.01 7.54 -14.42
N ASP A 156 7.39 8.78 -14.17
CA ASP A 156 6.82 9.68 -13.17
C ASP A 156 5.87 10.73 -13.79
N SER A 157 5.50 10.59 -15.07
CA SER A 157 4.64 11.54 -15.78
C SER A 157 3.14 11.30 -15.55
N LYS A 158 2.76 10.22 -14.82
CA LYS A 158 1.38 9.80 -14.57
C LYS A 158 1.07 9.80 -13.07
N PRO A 159 -0.21 9.76 -12.67
CA PRO A 159 -0.56 9.44 -11.31
C PRO A 159 0.05 8.10 -10.89
N ASN A 160 0.68 8.07 -9.72
CA ASN A 160 1.38 6.89 -9.24
C ASN A 160 1.20 6.74 -7.72
N LEU A 161 1.02 5.50 -7.29
CA LEU A 161 1.30 5.04 -5.93
C LEU A 161 2.63 4.29 -5.98
N TYR A 162 3.49 4.50 -5.01
CA TYR A 162 4.80 3.86 -4.92
C TYR A 162 5.23 3.77 -3.46
N SER A 163 6.13 2.86 -3.14
CA SER A 163 6.79 2.91 -1.84
C SER A 163 8.00 3.86 -1.88
N VAL A 164 8.30 4.47 -0.75
CA VAL A 164 9.40 5.43 -0.60
C VAL A 164 10.50 4.80 0.23
N LEU A 165 11.68 4.67 -0.36
CA LEU A 165 12.87 4.20 0.32
C LEU A 165 13.98 5.25 0.19
N ASN A 166 14.24 6.01 1.27
CA ASN A 166 15.10 7.20 1.23
C ASN A 166 14.58 8.21 0.18
N ALA A 167 15.33 8.42 -0.92
CA ALA A 167 14.95 9.28 -2.03
C ALA A 167 14.43 8.48 -3.25
N ASP A 168 14.36 7.18 -3.15
CA ASP A 168 13.93 6.31 -4.25
C ASP A 168 12.41 6.08 -4.23
N LYS A 169 11.79 6.15 -5.40
CA LYS A 169 10.40 5.82 -5.65
C LYS A 169 10.33 4.43 -6.26
N LEU A 170 9.75 3.49 -5.53
CA LEU A 170 9.77 2.08 -5.89
C LEU A 170 8.37 1.58 -6.28
N VAL A 171 8.27 0.96 -7.44
CA VAL A 171 7.08 0.19 -7.85
C VAL A 171 7.10 -1.23 -7.27
N ILE A 172 8.28 -1.74 -6.95
CA ILE A 172 8.49 -3.01 -6.24
C ILE A 172 9.50 -2.75 -5.13
N GLN A 173 9.14 -3.06 -3.89
CA GLN A 173 10.02 -2.96 -2.73
C GLN A 173 10.07 -4.28 -1.98
N GLY A 174 11.28 -4.81 -1.77
CA GLY A 174 11.56 -5.94 -0.91
C GLY A 174 12.07 -5.51 0.46
N LYS A 175 11.75 -6.30 1.47
CA LYS A 175 12.34 -6.25 2.82
C LYS A 175 12.81 -7.63 3.23
N GLY A 176 13.83 -7.67 4.08
CA GLY A 176 14.38 -8.91 4.60
C GLY A 176 13.46 -9.62 5.59
N LEU A 177 13.52 -10.93 5.62
CA LEU A 177 12.93 -11.73 6.69
C LEU A 177 13.85 -11.72 7.94
N PRO A 178 13.30 -11.92 9.16
CA PRO A 178 11.90 -12.21 9.46
C PRO A 178 11.01 -10.96 9.37
N PHE A 179 9.75 -11.16 8.98
CA PHE A 179 8.71 -10.14 9.03
C PHE A 179 8.41 -9.74 10.47
N THR A 180 8.12 -8.45 10.67
CA THR A 180 7.56 -7.93 11.92
C THR A 180 6.35 -7.03 11.62
N ASP A 181 5.30 -7.14 12.43
CA ASP A 181 4.12 -6.29 12.32
C ASP A 181 4.35 -4.83 12.78
N GLU A 182 5.53 -4.57 13.37
CA GLU A 182 6.01 -3.21 13.69
C GLU A 182 6.53 -2.45 12.46
N ASP A 183 6.72 -3.15 11.33
CA ASP A 183 7.23 -2.52 10.13
C ASP A 183 6.27 -1.49 9.56
N ILE A 184 6.83 -0.39 9.08
CA ILE A 184 6.12 0.69 8.40
C ILE A 184 6.72 0.87 7.03
N ILE A 185 5.90 0.86 5.99
CA ILE A 185 6.33 1.15 4.62
C ILE A 185 5.73 2.50 4.21
N PRO A 186 6.54 3.55 4.09
CA PRO A 186 6.07 4.83 3.56
C PRO A 186 5.59 4.68 2.12
N LEU A 187 4.41 5.22 1.82
CA LEU A 187 3.84 5.24 0.48
C LEU A 187 3.78 6.67 -0.04
N GLY A 188 4.35 6.88 -1.22
CA GLY A 188 4.24 8.12 -1.98
C GLY A 188 3.07 8.08 -2.94
N LEU A 189 2.41 9.20 -3.10
CA LEU A 189 1.32 9.42 -4.04
C LEU A 189 1.65 10.58 -4.95
N LYS A 190 1.50 10.40 -6.25
CA LYS A 190 1.49 11.49 -7.23
C LYS A 190 0.12 11.59 -7.88
N VAL A 191 -0.43 12.80 -7.92
CA VAL A 191 -1.73 13.14 -8.50
C VAL A 191 -1.56 14.30 -9.47
N LEU A 192 -2.12 14.19 -10.65
CA LEU A 192 -2.07 15.22 -11.69
C LEU A 192 -3.35 16.05 -11.81
N VAL A 193 -4.46 15.54 -11.29
CA VAL A 193 -5.77 16.21 -11.32
C VAL A 193 -6.40 16.08 -9.94
N PRO A 194 -6.88 17.18 -9.34
CA PRO A 194 -7.62 17.08 -8.09
C PRO A 194 -8.87 16.21 -8.24
N GLY A 195 -9.13 15.33 -7.26
CA GLY A 195 -10.29 14.44 -7.36
C GLY A 195 -10.32 13.36 -6.27
N ASN A 196 -11.22 12.41 -6.48
CA ASN A 196 -11.38 11.24 -5.62
C ASN A 196 -10.56 10.08 -6.16
N TYR A 197 -9.76 9.50 -5.29
CA TYR A 197 -8.89 8.37 -5.57
C TYR A 197 -9.15 7.25 -4.56
N SER A 198 -8.66 6.06 -4.88
CA SER A 198 -8.66 4.96 -3.94
C SER A 198 -7.39 4.14 -4.04
N ILE A 199 -6.95 3.62 -2.89
CA ILE A 199 -5.95 2.56 -2.79
C ILE A 199 -6.71 1.27 -2.54
N SER A 200 -6.50 0.26 -3.38
CA SER A 200 -7.13 -1.06 -3.24
C SER A 200 -6.10 -2.16 -3.14
N LEU A 201 -6.43 -3.20 -2.39
CA LEU A 201 -5.67 -4.44 -2.36
C LEU A 201 -6.05 -5.29 -3.59
N GLU A 202 -5.05 -5.63 -4.41
CA GLU A 202 -5.28 -6.51 -5.57
C GLU A 202 -5.06 -7.97 -5.20
N ASN A 203 -3.96 -8.25 -4.51
CA ASN A 203 -3.61 -9.60 -4.11
C ASN A 203 -2.66 -9.62 -2.93
N VAL A 204 -2.65 -10.73 -2.22
CA VAL A 204 -1.65 -11.07 -1.20
C VAL A 204 -1.24 -12.53 -1.29
N ASP A 205 -0.03 -12.85 -0.89
CA ASP A 205 0.39 -14.22 -0.72
C ASP A 205 1.29 -14.41 0.53
N GLY A 206 1.69 -15.66 0.75
CA GLY A 206 2.49 -16.04 1.90
C GLY A 206 1.79 -15.74 3.22
N LEU A 207 2.52 -15.14 4.18
CA LEU A 207 1.96 -14.81 5.50
C LEU A 207 0.81 -13.79 5.43
N PHE A 208 0.80 -12.92 4.40
CA PHE A 208 -0.22 -11.86 4.28
C PHE A 208 -1.62 -12.39 3.93
N VAL A 209 -1.78 -13.66 3.61
CA VAL A 209 -3.10 -14.28 3.54
C VAL A 209 -3.84 -14.17 4.88
N ASN A 210 -3.12 -14.34 5.99
CA ASN A 210 -3.68 -14.30 7.35
C ASN A 210 -3.29 -13.05 8.15
N GLN A 211 -2.20 -12.37 7.81
CA GLN A 211 -1.74 -11.15 8.46
C GLN A 211 -2.61 -9.97 8.04
N ASP A 212 -3.07 -9.17 9.00
CA ASP A 212 -3.79 -7.92 8.73
C ASP A 212 -2.89 -6.91 8.02
N VAL A 213 -3.50 -6.12 7.13
CA VAL A 213 -2.82 -5.10 6.34
C VAL A 213 -3.66 -3.84 6.31
N PHE A 214 -3.05 -2.71 6.69
CA PHE A 214 -3.75 -1.44 6.78
C PHE A 214 -3.05 -0.36 5.96
N VAL A 215 -3.84 0.56 5.42
CA VAL A 215 -3.37 1.84 4.91
C VAL A 215 -3.66 2.92 5.95
N LYS A 216 -2.62 3.60 6.39
CA LYS A 216 -2.72 4.74 7.30
C LYS A 216 -2.61 6.04 6.51
N ASP A 217 -3.64 6.87 6.58
CA ASP A 217 -3.65 8.25 6.07
C ASP A 217 -3.31 9.20 7.23
N LYS A 218 -2.09 9.71 7.26
CA LYS A 218 -1.62 10.61 8.32
C LYS A 218 -2.29 11.99 8.27
N TYR A 219 -2.77 12.43 7.10
CA TYR A 219 -3.45 13.72 6.97
C TYR A 219 -4.83 13.69 7.59
N LEU A 220 -5.54 12.59 7.45
CA LEU A 220 -6.87 12.41 8.02
C LEU A 220 -6.84 11.68 9.37
N ASN A 221 -5.67 11.18 9.80
CA ASN A 221 -5.48 10.34 10.99
C ASN A 221 -6.41 9.12 11.00
N VAL A 222 -6.47 8.43 9.86
CA VAL A 222 -7.28 7.23 9.64
C VAL A 222 -6.37 6.03 9.42
N ILE A 223 -6.71 4.89 10.00
CA ILE A 223 -6.13 3.59 9.68
C ILE A 223 -7.27 2.73 9.11
N HIS A 224 -7.11 2.27 7.87
CA HIS A 224 -8.12 1.52 7.14
C HIS A 224 -7.62 0.10 6.84
N ASP A 225 -8.40 -0.91 7.20
CA ASP A 225 -8.13 -2.30 6.84
C ASP A 225 -8.38 -2.49 5.34
N ILE A 226 -7.29 -2.57 4.57
CA ILE A 226 -7.36 -2.66 3.11
C ILE A 226 -7.90 -4.02 2.63
N LYS A 227 -7.95 -5.03 3.49
CA LYS A 227 -8.56 -6.33 3.19
C LYS A 227 -10.08 -6.29 3.23
N GLN A 228 -10.67 -5.33 3.95
CA GLN A 228 -12.12 -5.15 4.03
C GLN A 228 -12.67 -4.31 2.87
N GLY A 229 -11.82 -3.68 2.09
CA GLY A 229 -12.20 -2.89 0.93
C GLY A 229 -11.20 -1.79 0.58
N ALA A 230 -11.43 -1.09 -0.52
CA ALA A 230 -10.58 0.00 -0.95
C ALA A 230 -10.67 1.21 -0.02
N TYR A 231 -9.54 1.84 0.27
CA TYR A 231 -9.49 3.12 0.97
C TYR A 231 -9.71 4.27 -0.01
N SER A 232 -10.81 4.98 0.12
CA SER A 232 -11.17 6.13 -0.72
C SER A 232 -10.80 7.45 -0.05
N PHE A 233 -10.22 8.38 -0.81
CA PHE A 233 -9.78 9.68 -0.34
C PHE A 233 -9.84 10.73 -1.44
N THR A 234 -9.90 12.01 -1.04
CA THR A 234 -9.75 13.15 -1.95
C THR A 234 -8.31 13.66 -1.92
N SER A 235 -7.77 14.04 -3.08
CA SER A 235 -6.45 14.65 -3.19
C SER A 235 -6.45 15.86 -4.11
N GLN A 236 -5.60 16.83 -3.80
CA GLN A 236 -5.23 17.90 -4.70
C GLN A 236 -4.13 17.41 -5.65
N GLU A 237 -3.88 18.14 -6.74
CA GLU A 237 -2.71 17.94 -7.58
C GLU A 237 -1.43 18.08 -6.74
N GLY A 238 -0.46 17.19 -6.97
CA GLY A 238 0.82 17.23 -6.25
C GLY A 238 1.48 15.87 -6.07
N THR A 239 2.59 15.92 -5.34
CA THR A 239 3.34 14.74 -4.89
C THR A 239 3.35 14.74 -3.37
N PHE A 240 2.90 13.65 -2.77
CA PHE A 240 2.72 13.48 -1.33
C PHE A 240 3.50 12.24 -0.89
N GLU A 241 4.65 12.42 -0.25
CA GLU A 241 5.54 11.32 0.18
C GLU A 241 5.46 11.05 1.68
N ASP A 242 4.68 11.84 2.40
CA ASP A 242 4.51 11.80 3.85
C ASP A 242 3.07 11.52 4.29
N ARG A 243 2.14 11.32 3.34
CA ARG A 243 0.72 11.16 3.66
C ARG A 243 0.35 9.74 4.03
N PHE A 244 0.78 8.75 3.25
CA PHE A 244 0.35 7.36 3.44
C PHE A 244 1.44 6.46 3.96
N GLU A 245 1.04 5.47 4.74
CA GLU A 245 1.87 4.38 5.22
C GLU A 245 1.11 3.05 5.09
N LEU A 246 1.81 1.99 4.66
CA LEU A 246 1.35 0.62 4.80
C LEU A 246 1.84 0.10 6.15
N VAL A 247 0.91 -0.39 6.99
CA VAL A 247 1.18 -0.88 8.34
C VAL A 247 0.45 -2.21 8.56
N TYR A 248 0.89 -2.99 9.55
CA TYR A 248 0.45 -4.37 9.72
C TYR A 248 -0.29 -4.60 11.03
N LYS A 249 -0.50 -3.55 11.80
CA LYS A 249 -1.34 -3.54 12.99
C LYS A 249 -2.09 -2.21 13.11
N ASN A 250 -3.26 -2.28 13.67
CA ASN A 250 -4.08 -1.10 13.94
C ASN A 250 -3.64 -0.43 15.25
N THR A 251 -2.45 0.18 15.24
CA THR A 251 -2.00 0.97 16.37
C THR A 251 -2.10 2.45 16.05
N THR A 252 -3.09 3.12 16.56
CA THR A 252 -3.03 4.56 16.73
C THR A 252 -2.00 4.88 17.82
N LEU A 253 -1.05 5.78 17.52
CA LEU A 253 -0.14 6.34 18.51
C LEU A 253 -0.97 7.10 19.56
N GLY A 254 -1.25 6.44 20.67
CA GLY A 254 -1.96 7.01 21.80
C GLY A 254 -3.19 6.19 22.17
N GLY A 255 -2.96 5.17 22.99
CA GLY A 255 -3.89 4.47 23.87
C GLY A 255 -5.34 4.32 23.40
N GLU A 256 -5.77 3.07 23.37
CA GLU A 256 -7.13 2.57 23.33
C GLU A 256 -7.71 2.22 21.95
N ASP A 257 -8.20 1.00 21.87
CA ASP A 257 -8.89 0.39 20.72
C ASP A 257 -9.94 1.32 20.11
N PHE A 258 -9.84 1.56 18.79
CA PHE A 258 -10.92 2.24 18.06
C PHE A 258 -12.12 1.34 17.96
N VAL A 259 -13.11 1.65 18.74
CA VAL A 259 -14.50 1.21 18.48
C VAL A 259 -14.95 1.89 17.19
N SER A 260 -15.66 1.13 16.35
CA SER A 260 -16.46 1.65 15.25
C SER A 260 -17.01 3.05 15.58
N GLU A 261 -16.80 4.05 14.71
CA GLU A 261 -17.31 5.43 14.89
C GLU A 261 -18.82 5.50 15.20
N ASN A 262 -19.52 4.41 14.97
CA ASN A 262 -20.95 4.25 15.25
C ASN A 262 -21.26 3.75 16.68
N ALA A 263 -20.25 3.36 17.49
CA ALA A 263 -20.50 2.82 18.82
C ALA A 263 -20.84 3.88 19.87
N LEU A 264 -20.40 5.14 19.69
CA LEU A 264 -20.68 6.25 20.61
C LEU A 264 -20.97 7.53 19.88
N THR A 265 -22.12 8.13 20.13
CA THR A 265 -22.53 9.44 19.61
C THR A 265 -22.64 10.44 20.77
N VAL A 266 -22.04 11.63 20.58
CA VAL A 266 -22.17 12.76 21.53
C VAL A 266 -22.72 13.96 20.80
N TYR A 267 -23.84 14.49 21.28
CA TYR A 267 -24.48 15.67 20.69
C TYR A 267 -25.13 16.54 21.78
N THR A 268 -25.49 17.76 21.42
CA THR A 268 -26.16 18.71 22.33
C THR A 268 -27.65 18.73 22.10
N SER A 269 -28.40 18.78 23.20
CA SER A 269 -29.86 18.95 23.22
C SER A 269 -30.26 20.16 24.07
N ASN A 270 -31.55 20.46 24.13
CA ASN A 270 -32.07 21.51 25.03
C ASN A 270 -31.88 21.13 26.52
N ASN A 271 -31.71 19.86 26.82
CA ASN A 271 -31.61 19.32 28.18
C ASN A 271 -30.16 19.06 28.64
N GLY A 272 -29.17 19.26 27.76
CA GLY A 272 -27.78 19.01 28.11
C GLY A 272 -26.99 18.34 26.96
N ILE A 273 -25.84 17.80 27.33
CA ILE A 273 -25.00 16.99 26.42
C ILE A 273 -25.52 15.56 26.50
N VAL A 274 -25.92 15.00 25.37
CA VAL A 274 -26.38 13.61 25.27
C VAL A 274 -25.23 12.73 24.78
N VAL A 275 -24.99 11.65 25.49
CA VAL A 275 -24.02 10.59 25.14
C VAL A 275 -24.83 9.31 24.92
N ASN A 276 -24.79 8.75 23.71
CA ASN A 276 -25.49 7.53 23.34
C ASN A 276 -24.48 6.51 22.81
N SER A 277 -24.59 5.28 23.25
CA SER A 277 -23.68 4.18 22.90
C SER A 277 -24.47 2.89 22.65
N SER A 278 -23.95 2.03 21.77
CA SER A 278 -24.45 0.64 21.60
C SER A 278 -24.03 -0.27 22.75
N GLU A 279 -23.11 0.16 23.61
CA GLU A 279 -22.62 -0.55 24.78
C GLU A 279 -22.96 0.24 26.03
N MET A 280 -23.10 -0.48 27.18
CA MET A 280 -23.36 0.15 28.46
C MET A 280 -22.26 1.13 28.86
N ILE A 281 -22.63 2.37 29.17
CA ILE A 281 -21.72 3.42 29.65
C ILE A 281 -21.53 3.24 31.14
N SER A 282 -20.28 3.14 31.61
CA SER A 282 -19.95 3.05 33.04
C SER A 282 -19.66 4.41 33.67
N GLU A 283 -19.05 5.34 32.91
CA GLU A 283 -18.71 6.68 33.39
C GLU A 283 -18.69 7.70 32.25
N VAL A 284 -19.10 8.92 32.55
CA VAL A 284 -18.97 10.11 31.67
C VAL A 284 -18.26 11.20 32.46
N VAL A 285 -17.17 11.75 31.89
CA VAL A 285 -16.43 12.89 32.44
C VAL A 285 -16.35 13.98 31.36
N VAL A 286 -16.65 15.22 31.73
CA VAL A 286 -16.58 16.37 30.81
C VAL A 286 -15.49 17.33 31.26
N TYR A 287 -14.65 17.71 30.30
CA TYR A 287 -13.54 18.65 30.50
C TYR A 287 -13.69 19.87 29.59
N ASP A 288 -13.15 21.00 30.02
CA ASP A 288 -12.90 22.12 29.11
C ASP A 288 -11.61 21.92 28.29
N VAL A 289 -11.34 22.83 27.38
CA VAL A 289 -10.14 22.80 26.52
C VAL A 289 -8.81 22.99 27.29
N LEU A 290 -8.86 23.42 28.53
CA LEU A 290 -7.71 23.55 29.42
C LEU A 290 -7.49 22.30 30.29
N GLY A 291 -8.30 21.25 30.08
CA GLY A 291 -8.24 19.99 30.83
C GLY A 291 -8.86 20.03 32.22
N ARG A 292 -9.58 21.10 32.57
CA ARG A 292 -10.29 21.19 33.86
C ARG A 292 -11.54 20.35 33.81
N LYS A 293 -11.72 19.48 34.80
CA LYS A 293 -12.93 18.64 34.93
C LYS A 293 -14.14 19.47 35.35
N LEU A 294 -15.15 19.50 34.49
CA LEU A 294 -16.39 20.26 34.74
C LEU A 294 -17.49 19.38 35.32
N HIS A 295 -17.53 18.09 34.94
CA HIS A 295 -18.55 17.15 35.39
C HIS A 295 -18.01 15.72 35.37
N GLN A 296 -18.51 14.88 36.29
CA GLN A 296 -18.26 13.44 36.31
C GLN A 296 -19.49 12.73 36.87
N GLN A 297 -19.93 11.66 36.22
CA GLN A 297 -20.96 10.80 36.71
C GLN A 297 -20.72 9.35 36.31
N THR A 298 -20.96 8.43 37.27
CA THR A 298 -20.95 6.99 37.06
C THR A 298 -22.37 6.57 36.74
N VAL A 299 -22.54 5.74 35.72
CA VAL A 299 -23.85 5.29 35.23
C VAL A 299 -23.77 3.81 34.83
N ASN A 300 -24.88 3.24 34.41
CA ASN A 300 -24.95 1.91 33.82
C ASN A 300 -26.13 1.91 32.83
N GLN A 301 -25.97 2.69 31.76
CA GLN A 301 -27.00 2.96 30.74
C GLN A 301 -26.36 3.15 29.38
N GLU A 302 -27.11 2.87 28.32
CA GLU A 302 -26.65 3.10 26.92
C GLU A 302 -26.81 4.57 26.51
N GLU A 303 -27.68 5.34 27.18
CA GLU A 303 -27.87 6.77 26.95
C GLU A 303 -27.74 7.56 28.24
N VAL A 304 -26.99 8.64 28.22
CA VAL A 304 -26.71 9.53 29.37
C VAL A 304 -26.89 10.97 28.97
N VAL A 305 -27.62 11.75 29.77
CA VAL A 305 -27.78 13.20 29.59
C VAL A 305 -27.02 13.92 30.71
N VAL A 306 -26.00 14.69 30.33
CA VAL A 306 -25.27 15.57 31.23
C VAL A 306 -25.92 16.95 31.23
N SER A 307 -26.74 17.24 32.23
CA SER A 307 -27.53 18.49 32.34
C SER A 307 -26.94 19.54 33.29
N LYS A 308 -25.87 19.21 34.03
CA LYS A 308 -25.30 20.10 35.06
C LYS A 308 -24.25 21.09 34.57
N ILE A 309 -24.03 21.17 33.27
CA ILE A 309 -23.07 22.11 32.67
C ILE A 309 -23.82 23.30 32.10
N VAL A 310 -23.35 24.50 32.41
CA VAL A 310 -23.95 25.73 31.88
C VAL A 310 -23.53 25.91 30.41
N LYS A 311 -24.52 26.13 29.56
CA LYS A 311 -24.29 26.36 28.12
C LYS A 311 -23.57 27.68 27.90
N SER A 312 -22.46 27.66 27.20
CA SER A 312 -21.56 28.82 27.00
C SER A 312 -20.90 28.89 25.63
N ASN A 313 -21.39 28.10 24.65
CA ASN A 313 -20.85 28.03 23.29
C ASN A 313 -19.33 27.77 23.22
N GLN A 314 -18.79 27.01 24.17
CA GLN A 314 -17.37 26.63 24.16
C GLN A 314 -17.20 25.16 23.82
N ALA A 315 -15.99 24.83 23.35
CA ALA A 315 -15.63 23.48 23.05
C ALA A 315 -15.37 22.69 24.34
N LEU A 316 -16.01 21.56 24.49
CA LEU A 316 -15.85 20.65 25.62
C LEU A 316 -15.38 19.27 25.11
N LEU A 317 -14.65 18.56 25.94
CA LEU A 317 -14.22 17.18 25.71
C LEU A 317 -15.01 16.26 26.62
N VAL A 318 -15.78 15.37 26.02
CA VAL A 318 -16.59 14.37 26.71
C VAL A 318 -15.85 13.02 26.68
N LYS A 319 -15.32 12.60 27.81
CA LYS A 319 -14.65 11.32 28.01
C LYS A 319 -15.66 10.32 28.54
N THR A 320 -15.93 9.26 27.81
CA THR A 320 -16.88 8.22 28.14
C THR A 320 -16.15 6.90 28.35
N THR A 321 -16.39 6.21 29.47
CA THR A 321 -15.89 4.86 29.74
C THR A 321 -17.05 3.88 29.60
N LEU A 322 -16.88 2.84 28.80
CA LEU A 322 -17.85 1.78 28.60
C LEU A 322 -17.67 0.65 29.64
N SER A 323 -18.65 -0.22 29.78
CA SER A 323 -18.62 -1.33 30.74
C SER A 323 -17.52 -2.37 30.44
N ASN A 324 -17.08 -2.46 29.18
CA ASN A 324 -15.97 -3.31 28.77
C ASN A 324 -14.59 -2.72 29.07
N GLY A 325 -14.52 -1.53 29.74
CA GLY A 325 -13.29 -0.82 30.10
C GLY A 325 -12.79 0.15 29.03
N GLN A 326 -13.46 0.21 27.88
CA GLN A 326 -13.10 1.09 26.80
C GLN A 326 -13.40 2.56 27.10
N VAL A 327 -12.52 3.47 26.68
CA VAL A 327 -12.63 4.90 26.90
C VAL A 327 -12.65 5.65 25.56
N ILE A 328 -13.69 6.42 25.32
CA ILE A 328 -13.85 7.21 24.09
C ILE A 328 -13.96 8.68 24.46
N THR A 329 -13.27 9.56 23.74
CA THR A 329 -13.36 11.00 23.94
C THR A 329 -13.88 11.67 22.68
N LYS A 330 -15.00 12.41 22.81
CA LYS A 330 -15.57 13.18 21.70
C LYS A 330 -15.59 14.67 22.08
N LYS A 331 -15.42 15.53 21.07
CA LYS A 331 -15.52 16.98 21.20
C LYS A 331 -16.95 17.43 20.90
N VAL A 332 -17.50 18.31 21.71
CA VAL A 332 -18.81 18.92 21.53
C VAL A 332 -18.75 20.44 21.78
N ILE A 333 -19.58 21.22 21.11
CA ILE A 333 -19.73 22.66 21.41
C ILE A 333 -21.04 22.82 22.21
N TYR A 334 -20.94 23.33 23.44
CA TYR A 334 -22.10 23.44 24.33
C TYR A 334 -22.16 24.78 25.06
#